data_180734b09e7e9588d92086b466adb735
#
_entry.id   180734b09e7e9588d92086b466adb735
#
_cell.length_a   1.000
_cell.length_b   1.000
_cell.length_c   1.000
_cell.angle_alpha   90.00
_cell.angle_beta   90.00
_cell.angle_gamma   90.00
#
_symmetry.space_group_name_H-M   'P 1'
#
loop_
_entity.id
_entity.type
_entity.pdbx_description
1 polymer ?
#
loop_
_entity_poly.entity_id
_entity_poly.type
_entity_poly.pdbx_seq_one_letter_code
_entity_poly.pdbx_strand_id
1 'polypeptide(L)'
;VLAFCRSSLKSKKYFIILLALAAIAGLGTHAVWSSNGLPRIDNKTLARLAQQHPVVVLFRHAERCDRSTNQCLSDKTGITVKGTQDARELGNAFSADIPDFDLYSSNTVRTIQSATWFSAGKKLTVDKRFLQCGNEIYSAIKDLQRKAPDKNIVIFTHNHCLTYIAKDKRDATFKPDYLDGLVMHVEKGKVYLDGEFVNH
;
A
#
# COMPACT_ATOMS: atom_id res chain seq x y z
N VAL A 1 46.05 56.13 19.26
CA VAL A 1 46.25 54.80 19.87
C VAL A 1 44.92 54.20 20.25
N LEU A 2 44.63 52.96 19.80
CA LEU A 2 43.53 52.06 20.16
C LEU A 2 42.21 52.26 19.46
N ALA A 3 42.09 51.60 18.28
CA ALA A 3 40.82 51.07 17.77
C ALA A 3 41.07 49.61 17.33
N PHE A 4 40.86 48.65 18.21
CA PHE A 4 40.82 47.23 17.85
C PHE A 4 39.77 46.48 18.68
N CYS A 5 39.07 45.57 18.01
CA CYS A 5 38.29 44.51 18.59
C CYS A 5 36.80 44.73 18.90
N ARG A 6 35.95 44.78 17.88
CA ARG A 6 34.51 44.47 18.04
C ARG A 6 33.87 43.82 16.79
N SER A 7 34.49 42.79 16.22
CA SER A 7 33.86 42.07 15.08
C SER A 7 33.78 40.55 15.26
N SER A 8 34.20 39.98 16.39
CA SER A 8 34.31 38.52 16.53
C SER A 8 33.06 37.82 17.13
N LEU A 9 32.14 38.56 17.76
CA LEU A 9 30.96 37.90 18.43
C LEU A 9 29.74 37.63 17.52
N LYS A 10 29.60 38.39 16.43
CA LYS A 10 28.46 38.18 15.51
C LYS A 10 28.62 36.93 14.63
N SER A 11 29.84 36.62 14.24
CA SER A 11 30.16 35.45 13.41
C SER A 11 29.86 34.10 14.10
N LYS A 12 30.10 33.96 15.41
CA LYS A 12 29.84 32.72 16.16
C LYS A 12 28.37 32.42 16.31
N LYS A 13 27.48 33.43 16.44
CA LYS A 13 26.04 33.23 16.54
C LYS A 13 25.45 32.70 15.23
N TYR A 14 25.89 33.19 14.07
CA TYR A 14 25.42 32.70 12.78
C TYR A 14 25.94 31.29 12.47
N PHE A 15 27.13 30.92 12.94
CA PHE A 15 27.66 29.57 12.76
C PHE A 15 26.89 28.54 13.57
N ILE A 16 26.46 28.87 14.79
CA ILE A 16 25.64 28.00 15.64
C ILE A 16 24.22 27.85 15.06
N ILE A 17 23.65 28.93 14.51
CA ILE A 17 22.31 28.88 13.87
C ILE A 17 22.36 28.06 12.58
N LEU A 18 23.42 28.15 11.78
CA LEU A 18 23.60 27.32 10.58
C LEU A 18 23.79 25.84 10.90
N LEU A 19 24.49 25.50 11.99
CA LEU A 19 24.65 24.12 12.44
C LEU A 19 23.32 23.57 13.01
N ALA A 20 22.50 24.38 13.68
CA ALA A 20 21.19 23.97 14.18
C ALA A 20 20.18 23.75 13.03
N LEU A 21 20.23 24.58 11.99
CA LEU A 21 19.38 24.40 10.79
C LEU A 21 19.80 23.17 9.96
N ALA A 22 21.10 22.86 9.89
CA ALA A 22 21.58 21.64 9.25
C ALA A 22 21.19 20.37 10.02
N ALA A 23 21.09 20.42 11.35
CA ALA A 23 20.63 19.30 12.17
C ALA A 23 19.11 19.04 12.04
N ILE A 24 18.31 20.08 11.76
CA ILE A 24 16.86 19.94 11.54
C ILE A 24 16.56 19.40 10.13
N ALA A 25 17.39 19.72 9.13
CA ALA A 25 17.28 19.15 7.78
C ALA A 25 17.67 17.66 7.68
N GLY A 26 18.32 17.11 8.70
CA GLY A 26 18.78 15.71 8.77
C GLY A 26 17.76 14.72 9.33
N LEU A 27 16.56 15.15 9.74
CA LEU A 27 15.45 14.25 10.10
C LEU A 27 14.68 13.83 8.84
N GLY A 28 15.41 13.44 7.80
CA GLY A 28 14.84 12.75 6.65
C GLY A 28 14.22 11.44 7.15
N THR A 29 12.96 11.23 6.88
CA THR A 29 12.30 9.93 7.06
C THR A 29 13.10 8.90 6.27
N HIS A 30 13.93 8.11 6.97
CA HIS A 30 14.59 6.97 6.33
C HIS A 30 13.52 6.01 5.86
N ALA A 31 13.28 5.96 4.56
CA ALA A 31 12.42 4.94 3.99
C ALA A 31 13.02 3.57 4.34
N VAL A 32 12.28 2.76 5.08
CA VAL A 32 12.67 1.37 5.33
C VAL A 32 12.42 0.61 4.03
N TRP A 33 13.51 0.23 3.37
CA TRP A 33 13.45 -0.59 2.16
C TRP A 33 13.37 -2.06 2.55
N SER A 34 12.51 -2.79 1.88
CA SER A 34 12.47 -4.25 2.02
C SER A 34 13.63 -4.89 1.26
N SER A 35 13.89 -6.18 1.58
CA SER A 35 14.82 -7.02 0.80
C SER A 35 14.40 -7.16 -0.67
N ASN A 36 13.15 -6.82 -1.00
CA ASN A 36 12.57 -6.90 -2.34
C ASN A 36 12.88 -5.65 -3.20
N GLY A 37 13.53 -4.63 -2.64
CA GLY A 37 13.80 -3.37 -3.33
C GLY A 37 12.60 -2.41 -3.41
N LEU A 38 11.55 -2.64 -2.60
CA LEU A 38 10.38 -1.76 -2.49
C LEU A 38 10.38 -1.04 -1.13
N PRO A 39 9.90 0.22 -1.07
CA PRO A 39 9.62 0.88 0.20
C PRO A 39 8.56 0.09 0.98
N ARG A 40 8.78 -0.13 2.27
CA ARG A 40 7.75 -0.70 3.16
C ARG A 40 6.79 0.38 3.60
N ILE A 41 5.50 0.08 3.47
CA ILE A 41 4.39 0.97 3.83
C ILE A 41 3.58 0.28 4.92
N ASP A 42 3.64 0.82 6.13
CA ASP A 42 2.78 0.45 7.25
C ASP A 42 1.46 1.26 7.24
N ASN A 43 0.52 0.93 8.12
CA ASN A 43 -0.77 1.60 8.22
C ASN A 43 -0.62 3.12 8.40
N LYS A 44 0.32 3.59 9.23
CA LYS A 44 0.53 5.02 9.48
C LYS A 44 1.04 5.74 8.24
N THR A 45 1.97 5.13 7.53
CA THR A 45 2.50 5.67 6.27
C THR A 45 1.42 5.68 5.20
N LEU A 46 0.62 4.60 5.10
CA LEU A 46 -0.50 4.51 4.18
C LEU A 46 -1.56 5.59 4.45
N ALA A 47 -1.95 5.80 5.72
CA ALA A 47 -2.88 6.85 6.10
C ALA A 47 -2.36 8.25 5.73
N ARG A 48 -1.06 8.50 5.89
CA ARG A 48 -0.43 9.77 5.48
C ARG A 48 -0.43 9.95 3.96
N LEU A 49 -0.16 8.89 3.19
CA LEU A 49 -0.26 8.93 1.72
C LEU A 49 -1.69 9.22 1.28
N ALA A 50 -2.69 8.57 1.90
CA ALA A 50 -4.10 8.77 1.60
C ALA A 50 -4.61 10.20 1.90
N GLN A 51 -3.91 10.95 2.77
CA GLN A 51 -4.18 12.38 2.99
C GLN A 51 -3.59 13.29 1.89
N GLN A 52 -2.57 12.82 1.19
CA GLN A 52 -1.91 13.59 0.13
C GLN A 52 -2.56 13.39 -1.24
N HIS A 53 -3.00 12.17 -1.53
CA HIS A 53 -3.67 11.77 -2.75
C HIS A 53 -4.44 10.45 -2.53
N PRO A 54 -5.46 10.15 -3.33
CA PRO A 54 -6.14 8.87 -3.30
C PRO A 54 -5.16 7.72 -3.57
N VAL A 55 -5.22 6.69 -2.74
CA VAL A 55 -4.38 5.50 -2.86
C VAL A 55 -5.16 4.33 -3.45
N VAL A 56 -4.45 3.46 -4.15
CA VAL A 56 -4.95 2.18 -4.66
C VAL A 56 -4.14 1.07 -4.01
N VAL A 57 -4.79 0.25 -3.20
CA VAL A 57 -4.12 -0.87 -2.52
C VAL A 57 -4.58 -2.18 -3.13
N LEU A 58 -3.64 -2.95 -3.67
CA LEU A 58 -3.88 -4.28 -4.18
C LEU A 58 -3.42 -5.31 -3.16
N PHE A 59 -4.34 -6.14 -2.66
CA PHE A 59 -4.03 -7.26 -1.77
C PHE A 59 -4.04 -8.59 -2.50
N ARG A 60 -3.09 -9.47 -2.14
CA ARG A 60 -3.24 -10.89 -2.40
C ARG A 60 -4.39 -11.44 -1.56
N HIS A 61 -5.20 -12.35 -2.13
CA HIS A 61 -6.22 -13.07 -1.37
C HIS A 61 -5.64 -13.77 -0.13
N ALA A 62 -6.47 -14.03 0.88
CA ALA A 62 -6.14 -14.76 2.10
C ALA A 62 -5.75 -16.23 1.83
N GLU A 63 -5.41 -16.97 2.87
CA GLU A 63 -4.91 -18.34 2.81
C GLU A 63 -5.84 -19.27 2.01
N ARG A 64 -5.27 -19.91 0.98
CA ARG A 64 -6.01 -20.82 0.10
C ARG A 64 -6.26 -22.16 0.79
N CYS A 65 -7.50 -22.66 0.63
CA CYS A 65 -7.89 -23.95 1.13
C CYS A 65 -7.10 -25.13 0.49
N ASP A 66 -6.89 -25.10 -0.82
CA ASP A 66 -6.21 -26.19 -1.55
C ASP A 66 -4.68 -26.25 -1.34
N ARG A 67 -4.12 -25.34 -0.56
CA ARG A 67 -2.68 -25.23 -0.23
C ARG A 67 -2.41 -25.13 1.26
N SER A 68 -3.37 -25.55 2.08
CA SER A 68 -3.28 -25.50 3.53
C SER A 68 -3.87 -26.77 4.13
N THR A 69 -3.46 -27.08 5.37
CA THR A 69 -4.06 -28.09 6.22
C THR A 69 -5.15 -27.53 7.12
N ASN A 70 -5.32 -26.19 7.15
CA ASN A 70 -6.37 -25.53 7.91
C ASN A 70 -7.75 -25.83 7.30
N GLN A 71 -8.78 -25.80 8.17
CA GLN A 71 -10.16 -26.02 7.76
C GLN A 71 -10.59 -25.06 6.65
N CYS A 72 -11.17 -25.58 5.57
CA CYS A 72 -11.76 -24.77 4.50
C CYS A 72 -12.98 -24.01 5.00
N LEU A 73 -13.18 -22.78 4.55
CA LEU A 73 -14.43 -22.03 4.76
C LEU A 73 -15.60 -22.67 3.99
N SER A 74 -15.36 -23.07 2.76
CA SER A 74 -16.35 -23.73 1.89
C SER A 74 -15.72 -24.91 1.15
N ASP A 75 -15.23 -24.71 -0.04
CA ASP A 75 -14.60 -25.73 -0.89
C ASP A 75 -13.11 -25.40 -1.16
N LYS A 76 -12.43 -26.30 -1.89
CA LYS A 76 -11.00 -26.19 -2.18
C LYS A 76 -10.63 -24.95 -3.01
N THR A 77 -11.57 -24.30 -3.69
CA THR A 77 -11.30 -23.12 -4.51
C THR A 77 -11.27 -21.83 -3.70
N GLY A 78 -11.78 -21.88 -2.47
CA GLY A 78 -11.90 -20.78 -1.54
C GLY A 78 -10.70 -20.59 -0.64
N ILE A 79 -10.95 -19.89 0.49
CA ILE A 79 -10.01 -19.65 1.56
C ILE A 79 -10.29 -20.52 2.79
N THR A 80 -9.34 -20.57 3.72
CA THR A 80 -9.50 -21.26 5.01
C THR A 80 -10.31 -20.43 6.01
N VAL A 81 -10.80 -21.05 7.07
CA VAL A 81 -11.39 -20.36 8.23
C VAL A 81 -10.40 -19.40 8.86
N LYS A 82 -9.12 -19.82 8.98
CA LYS A 82 -8.04 -18.93 9.44
C LYS A 82 -7.91 -17.72 8.51
N GLY A 83 -7.91 -17.92 7.20
CA GLY A 83 -7.83 -16.83 6.23
C GLY A 83 -8.98 -15.82 6.34
N THR A 84 -10.18 -16.25 6.81
CA THR A 84 -11.29 -15.31 7.08
C THR A 84 -11.00 -14.42 8.28
N GLN A 85 -10.40 -14.99 9.32
CA GLN A 85 -10.04 -14.23 10.53
C GLN A 85 -8.95 -13.19 10.21
N ASP A 86 -7.88 -13.62 9.52
CA ASP A 86 -6.78 -12.75 9.12
C ASP A 86 -7.29 -11.60 8.22
N ALA A 87 -8.17 -11.90 7.25
CA ALA A 87 -8.76 -10.89 6.37
C ALA A 87 -9.64 -9.88 7.13
N ARG A 88 -10.41 -10.34 8.13
CA ARG A 88 -11.24 -9.47 8.98
C ARG A 88 -10.38 -8.56 9.85
N GLU A 89 -9.32 -9.10 10.46
CA GLU A 89 -8.40 -8.32 11.30
C GLU A 89 -7.71 -7.22 10.48
N LEU A 90 -7.20 -7.57 9.28
CA LEU A 90 -6.64 -6.59 8.35
C LEU A 90 -7.67 -5.54 7.96
N GLY A 91 -8.90 -5.93 7.63
CA GLY A 91 -9.97 -5.02 7.23
C GLY A 91 -10.36 -4.04 8.34
N ASN A 92 -10.43 -4.50 9.58
CA ASN A 92 -10.71 -3.65 10.74
C ASN A 92 -9.58 -2.64 10.97
N ALA A 93 -8.32 -3.10 10.96
CA ALA A 93 -7.16 -2.22 11.11
C ALA A 93 -7.07 -1.20 9.96
N PHE A 94 -7.26 -1.64 8.72
CA PHE A 94 -7.26 -0.77 7.55
C PHE A 94 -8.36 0.30 7.62
N SER A 95 -9.59 -0.10 7.96
CA SER A 95 -10.74 0.80 8.02
C SER A 95 -10.65 1.82 9.16
N ALA A 96 -9.91 1.52 10.22
CA ALA A 96 -9.65 2.47 11.31
C ALA A 96 -8.80 3.66 10.83
N ASP A 97 -7.83 3.41 9.94
CA ASP A 97 -6.91 4.43 9.44
C ASP A 97 -7.40 5.06 8.12
N ILE A 98 -8.12 4.28 7.29
CA ILE A 98 -8.67 4.69 5.98
C ILE A 98 -10.14 4.29 5.91
N PRO A 99 -11.06 5.07 6.51
CA PRO A 99 -12.48 4.71 6.59
C PRO A 99 -13.24 4.85 5.27
N ASP A 100 -12.74 5.65 4.33
CA ASP A 100 -13.41 5.92 3.05
C ASP A 100 -12.65 5.31 1.87
N PHE A 101 -13.11 4.16 1.43
CA PHE A 101 -12.59 3.45 0.25
C PHE A 101 -13.69 2.65 -0.46
N ASP A 102 -13.50 2.46 -1.75
CA ASP A 102 -14.28 1.53 -2.57
C ASP A 102 -13.56 0.17 -2.61
N LEU A 103 -14.35 -0.93 -2.50
CA LEU A 103 -13.83 -2.27 -2.40
C LEU A 103 -14.14 -3.10 -3.65
N TYR A 104 -13.09 -3.68 -4.24
CA TYR A 104 -13.16 -4.49 -5.44
C TYR A 104 -12.49 -5.85 -5.26
N SER A 105 -12.86 -6.80 -6.12
CA SER A 105 -12.25 -8.12 -6.17
C SER A 105 -12.23 -8.64 -7.61
N SER A 106 -11.23 -9.46 -7.94
CA SER A 106 -11.32 -10.33 -9.11
C SER A 106 -12.46 -11.35 -8.92
N ASN A 107 -12.82 -12.05 -10.00
CA ASN A 107 -13.99 -12.94 -10.03
C ASN A 107 -13.70 -14.39 -9.58
N THR A 108 -12.71 -14.62 -8.69
CA THR A 108 -12.47 -15.95 -8.13
C THR A 108 -13.06 -16.10 -6.73
N VAL A 109 -13.42 -17.31 -6.34
CA VAL A 109 -14.02 -17.59 -5.02
C VAL A 109 -13.12 -17.04 -3.89
N ARG A 110 -11.81 -17.33 -3.93
CA ARG A 110 -10.87 -16.93 -2.87
C ARG A 110 -10.68 -15.42 -2.75
N THR A 111 -10.70 -14.66 -3.86
CA THR A 111 -10.59 -13.19 -3.80
C THR A 111 -11.88 -12.56 -3.33
N ILE A 112 -13.04 -13.07 -3.77
CA ILE A 112 -14.36 -12.62 -3.33
C ILE A 112 -14.51 -12.89 -1.82
N GLN A 113 -14.18 -14.09 -1.34
CA GLN A 113 -14.25 -14.42 0.08
C GLN A 113 -13.30 -13.53 0.91
N SER A 114 -12.04 -13.33 0.46
CA SER A 114 -11.09 -12.45 1.15
C SER A 114 -11.63 -11.02 1.26
N ALA A 115 -12.11 -10.45 0.16
CA ALA A 115 -12.70 -9.12 0.13
C ALA A 115 -13.96 -9.01 1.01
N THR A 116 -14.81 -10.04 1.01
CA THR A 116 -16.01 -10.08 1.85
C THR A 116 -15.66 -10.02 3.34
N TRP A 117 -14.70 -10.81 3.77
CA TRP A 117 -14.28 -10.81 5.18
C TRP A 117 -13.48 -9.56 5.58
N PHE A 118 -12.74 -8.97 4.66
CA PHE A 118 -12.06 -7.68 4.83
C PHE A 118 -13.03 -6.51 4.90
N SER A 119 -14.22 -6.61 4.31
CA SER A 119 -15.07 -5.47 3.88
C SER A 119 -15.41 -4.43 4.94
N ALA A 120 -15.41 -4.79 6.24
CA ALA A 120 -15.85 -3.90 7.33
C ALA A 120 -17.21 -3.20 7.02
N GLY A 121 -18.12 -3.92 6.35
CA GLY A 121 -19.44 -3.40 5.95
C GLY A 121 -19.47 -2.64 4.62
N LYS A 122 -18.37 -2.47 3.92
CA LYS A 122 -18.33 -1.85 2.59
C LYS A 122 -18.93 -2.76 1.53
N LYS A 123 -19.56 -2.16 0.51
CA LYS A 123 -20.07 -2.88 -0.65
C LYS A 123 -18.92 -3.41 -1.50
N LEU A 124 -18.90 -4.72 -1.77
CA LEU A 124 -17.96 -5.34 -2.68
C LEU A 124 -18.45 -5.27 -4.13
N THR A 125 -17.57 -4.85 -5.04
CA THR A 125 -17.78 -4.91 -6.48
C THR A 125 -16.81 -5.91 -7.11
N VAL A 126 -17.33 -6.88 -7.86
CA VAL A 126 -16.53 -7.89 -8.58
C VAL A 126 -16.25 -7.41 -10.00
N ASP A 127 -14.95 -7.34 -10.37
CA ASP A 127 -14.52 -6.98 -11.72
C ASP A 127 -13.46 -7.99 -12.22
N LYS A 128 -13.81 -8.72 -13.29
CA LYS A 128 -12.95 -9.77 -13.87
C LYS A 128 -11.60 -9.26 -14.38
N ARG A 129 -11.46 -7.97 -14.66
CA ARG A 129 -10.20 -7.35 -15.11
C ARG A 129 -9.09 -7.47 -14.05
N PHE A 130 -9.45 -7.60 -12.77
CA PHE A 130 -8.46 -7.82 -11.69
C PHE A 130 -7.92 -9.25 -11.60
N LEU A 131 -8.41 -10.16 -12.45
CA LEU A 131 -7.79 -11.47 -12.67
C LEU A 131 -6.66 -11.38 -13.72
N GLN A 132 -6.74 -10.41 -14.63
CA GLN A 132 -5.80 -10.20 -15.72
C GLN A 132 -4.66 -9.28 -15.25
N CYS A 133 -3.42 -9.72 -15.44
CA CYS A 133 -2.25 -8.91 -15.14
C CYS A 133 -1.80 -8.13 -16.40
N GLY A 134 -0.91 -7.17 -16.22
CA GLY A 134 -0.45 -6.37 -17.34
C GLY A 134 -1.31 -5.14 -17.60
N ASN A 135 -1.51 -4.83 -18.87
CA ASN A 135 -2.21 -3.59 -19.27
C ASN A 135 -3.66 -3.52 -18.79
N GLU A 136 -4.33 -4.67 -18.63
CA GLU A 136 -5.74 -4.72 -18.23
C GLU A 136 -5.95 -4.29 -16.79
N ILE A 137 -5.09 -4.71 -15.86
CA ILE A 137 -5.18 -4.27 -14.47
C ILE A 137 -4.92 -2.77 -14.34
N TYR A 138 -3.94 -2.23 -15.10
CA TYR A 138 -3.68 -0.79 -15.11
C TYR A 138 -4.81 0.01 -15.73
N SER A 139 -5.42 -0.50 -16.80
CA SER A 139 -6.60 0.11 -17.41
C SER A 139 -7.76 0.16 -16.44
N ALA A 140 -8.03 -0.96 -15.74
CA ALA A 140 -9.09 -1.04 -14.73
C ALA A 140 -8.87 -0.03 -13.60
N ILE A 141 -7.66 0.03 -13.04
CA ILE A 141 -7.31 0.99 -11.97
C ILE A 141 -7.54 2.43 -12.44
N LYS A 142 -7.03 2.80 -13.62
CA LYS A 142 -7.22 4.16 -14.18
C LYS A 142 -8.70 4.50 -14.41
N ASP A 143 -9.47 3.52 -14.86
CA ASP A 143 -10.91 3.70 -15.08
C ASP A 143 -11.67 3.95 -13.78
N LEU A 144 -11.33 3.22 -12.71
CA LEU A 144 -11.93 3.42 -11.39
C LEU A 144 -11.58 4.81 -10.84
N GLN A 145 -10.29 5.17 -10.85
CA GLN A 145 -9.83 6.45 -10.34
C GLN A 145 -10.43 7.63 -11.12
N ARG A 146 -10.62 7.49 -12.44
CA ARG A 146 -11.28 8.51 -13.25
C ARG A 146 -12.76 8.69 -12.89
N LYS A 147 -13.46 7.62 -12.52
CA LYS A 147 -14.89 7.65 -12.12
C LYS A 147 -15.08 8.22 -10.73
N ALA A 148 -14.12 7.99 -9.84
CA ALA A 148 -14.15 8.44 -8.47
C ALA A 148 -12.75 8.99 -8.08
N PRO A 149 -12.39 10.22 -8.54
CA PRO A 149 -11.04 10.74 -8.46
C PRO A 149 -10.53 10.93 -7.03
N ASP A 150 -11.42 11.14 -6.06
CA ASP A 150 -11.07 11.40 -4.66
C ASP A 150 -11.21 10.15 -3.76
N LYS A 151 -11.53 8.98 -4.34
CA LYS A 151 -11.74 7.75 -3.56
C LYS A 151 -10.48 6.91 -3.47
N ASN A 152 -10.17 6.44 -2.26
CA ASN A 152 -9.25 5.35 -2.06
C ASN A 152 -9.89 4.06 -2.61
N ILE A 153 -9.07 3.16 -3.13
CA ILE A 153 -9.52 1.93 -3.78
C ILE A 153 -8.76 0.76 -3.17
N VAL A 154 -9.50 -0.27 -2.76
CA VAL A 154 -8.94 -1.55 -2.31
C VAL A 154 -9.36 -2.64 -3.28
N ILE A 155 -8.39 -3.46 -3.73
CA ILE A 155 -8.61 -4.50 -4.73
C ILE A 155 -8.00 -5.82 -4.25
N PHE A 156 -8.81 -6.88 -4.18
CA PHE A 156 -8.30 -8.23 -3.94
C PHE A 156 -8.01 -8.95 -5.26
N THR A 157 -6.75 -9.37 -5.40
CA THR A 157 -6.24 -10.05 -6.60
C THR A 157 -5.30 -11.22 -6.23
N HIS A 158 -4.33 -11.54 -7.07
CA HIS A 158 -3.49 -12.72 -6.98
C HIS A 158 -2.00 -12.37 -6.90
N ASN A 159 -1.21 -13.25 -6.30
CA ASN A 159 0.24 -13.07 -6.17
C ASN A 159 0.93 -12.78 -7.52
N HIS A 160 0.55 -13.47 -8.60
CA HIS A 160 1.19 -13.27 -9.90
C HIS A 160 0.97 -11.87 -10.47
N CYS A 161 -0.18 -11.23 -10.20
CA CYS A 161 -0.41 -9.83 -10.60
C CYS A 161 0.45 -8.87 -9.78
N LEU A 162 0.55 -9.08 -8.46
CA LEU A 162 1.41 -8.26 -7.60
C LEU A 162 2.89 -8.40 -7.99
N THR A 163 3.35 -9.64 -8.21
CA THR A 163 4.72 -9.90 -8.69
C THR A 163 4.99 -9.22 -10.04
N TYR A 164 4.03 -9.31 -10.97
CA TYR A 164 4.13 -8.63 -12.28
C TYR A 164 4.26 -7.11 -12.11
N ILE A 165 3.39 -6.47 -11.29
CA ILE A 165 3.39 -5.02 -11.08
C ILE A 165 4.71 -4.56 -10.46
N ALA A 166 5.21 -5.26 -9.44
CA ALA A 166 6.49 -4.93 -8.81
C ALA A 166 7.66 -4.97 -9.81
N LYS A 167 7.68 -6.02 -10.65
CA LYS A 167 8.69 -6.14 -11.71
C LYS A 167 8.57 -5.05 -12.76
N ASP A 168 7.35 -4.78 -13.26
CA ASP A 168 7.09 -3.78 -14.31
C ASP A 168 7.39 -2.36 -13.85
N LYS A 169 7.03 -2.01 -12.61
CA LYS A 169 7.12 -0.62 -12.11
C LYS A 169 8.45 -0.27 -11.46
N ARG A 170 9.12 -1.23 -10.86
CA ARG A 170 10.33 -0.98 -10.05
C ARG A 170 11.47 -1.96 -10.31
N ASP A 171 11.34 -2.87 -11.28
CA ASP A 171 12.29 -4.00 -11.50
C ASP A 171 12.55 -4.81 -10.22
N ALA A 172 11.56 -4.83 -9.31
CA ALA A 172 11.67 -5.45 -8.00
C ALA A 172 11.17 -6.88 -8.02
N THR A 173 11.76 -7.72 -7.15
CA THR A 173 11.30 -9.09 -6.92
C THR A 173 10.38 -9.09 -5.71
N PHE A 174 9.06 -9.15 -5.93
CA PHE A 174 8.07 -9.21 -4.87
C PHE A 174 7.37 -10.57 -4.86
N LYS A 175 7.46 -11.27 -3.74
CA LYS A 175 6.79 -12.55 -3.49
C LYS A 175 5.84 -12.35 -2.30
N PRO A 176 4.64 -11.81 -2.54
CA PRO A 176 3.71 -11.51 -1.46
C PRO A 176 3.27 -12.79 -0.74
N ASP A 177 3.19 -12.75 0.58
CA ASP A 177 2.46 -13.71 1.38
C ASP A 177 0.95 -13.43 1.30
N TYR A 178 0.12 -14.25 1.94
CA TYR A 178 -1.32 -14.03 1.97
C TYR A 178 -1.63 -12.71 2.66
N LEU A 179 -2.50 -11.90 2.04
CA LEU A 179 -2.90 -10.56 2.49
C LEU A 179 -1.80 -9.49 2.43
N ASP A 180 -0.60 -9.81 1.91
CA ASP A 180 0.34 -8.77 1.51
C ASP A 180 -0.16 -8.02 0.29
N GLY A 181 0.30 -6.79 0.12
CA GLY A 181 -0.19 -5.92 -0.94
C GLY A 181 0.84 -4.99 -1.54
N LEU A 182 0.39 -4.27 -2.56
CA LEU A 182 1.09 -3.15 -3.16
C LEU A 182 0.26 -1.88 -3.00
N VAL A 183 0.93 -0.79 -2.66
CA VAL A 183 0.35 0.54 -2.57
C VAL A 183 0.73 1.32 -3.82
N MET A 184 -0.26 1.90 -4.47
CA MET A 184 -0.11 2.64 -5.72
C MET A 184 -0.97 3.91 -5.69
N HIS A 185 -0.70 4.80 -6.63
CA HIS A 185 -1.57 5.93 -6.96
C HIS A 185 -1.65 6.17 -8.46
N VAL A 186 -2.62 6.98 -8.88
CA VAL A 186 -2.77 7.41 -10.27
C VAL A 186 -2.54 8.91 -10.35
N GLU A 187 -1.53 9.34 -11.08
CA GLU A 187 -1.27 10.74 -11.37
C GLU A 187 -1.20 10.96 -12.88
N LYS A 188 -1.94 11.96 -13.40
CA LYS A 188 -1.98 12.32 -14.84
C LYS A 188 -2.20 11.12 -15.77
N GLY A 189 -3.08 10.18 -15.34
CA GLY A 189 -3.42 8.98 -16.10
C GLY A 189 -2.34 7.89 -16.13
N LYS A 190 -1.31 7.98 -15.29
CA LYS A 190 -0.27 6.98 -15.12
C LYS A 190 -0.38 6.34 -13.74
N VAL A 191 -0.14 5.03 -13.66
CA VAL A 191 -0.09 4.27 -12.40
C VAL A 191 1.34 4.25 -11.90
N TYR A 192 1.53 4.69 -10.65
CA TYR A 192 2.79 4.68 -9.93
C TYR A 192 2.73 3.65 -8.80
N LEU A 193 3.84 2.99 -8.51
CA LEU A 193 4.00 2.07 -7.39
C LEU A 193 4.75 2.78 -6.27
N ASP A 194 4.09 2.97 -5.12
CA ASP A 194 4.64 3.65 -3.96
C ASP A 194 5.46 2.70 -3.08
N GLY A 195 4.99 1.46 -2.90
CA GLY A 195 5.70 0.45 -2.13
C GLY A 195 4.91 -0.82 -1.89
N GLU A 196 5.45 -1.68 -1.02
CA GLU A 196 4.78 -2.89 -0.54
C GLU A 196 4.10 -2.65 0.81
N PHE A 197 2.90 -3.17 0.95
CA PHE A 197 2.20 -3.30 2.22
C PHE A 197 2.36 -4.73 2.71
N VAL A 198 2.97 -4.91 3.88
CA VAL A 198 3.21 -6.23 4.49
C VAL A 198 2.33 -6.37 5.71
N ASN A 199 1.50 -7.40 5.73
CA ASN A 199 0.56 -7.70 6.80
C ASN A 199 1.23 -8.58 7.88
N HIS A 200 2.05 -7.96 8.76
CA HIS A 200 2.71 -8.66 9.87
C HIS A 200 2.53 -7.89 11.18
#